data_5f9fbbe5971fee98952b2e90c024fed4
#
_entry.id   5f9fbbe5971fee98952b2e90c024fed4
#
_cell.length_a   1.000
_cell.length_b   1.000
_cell.length_c   1.000
_cell.angle_alpha   90.00
_cell.angle_beta   90.00
_cell.angle_gamma   90.00
#
_symmetry.space_group_name_H-M   'P 1'
#
loop_
_entity.id
_entity.type
_entity.pdbx_description
1 polymer ?
#
loop_
_entity_poly.entity_id
_entity_poly.type
_entity_poly.pdbx_seq_one_letter_code
_entity_poly.pdbx_strand_id
1 'polypeptide(L)'
;MHDIEQEQAARNDGPQRGAFHLMSARPQQRRDQYDAKIEQLRVPPQSVDAEQAVLGGLMLDPNAFDRVADQLTDADFYRRDHQLIYRAIRELAEKNRPFDAVTLGEWFESNGMAEQVAGGAYLVELASTTPSAANIKAYAEIVRDKAVLRQLIDVGTGIVNDGFQPEGRDSAELLAKAEQDVFAIAEAGARGKQDFTPVRKALIEAFDVLQTRNANGGGVTGLPSGYTEFDEMTAGLQPTDLIILAARPAMGKTTFALNIAEYGALKSKKAV
;
A
#
# COMPACT_ATOMS: atom_id res chain seq x y z
N MET A 1 40.49 -79.85 43.29
CA MET A 1 39.35 -79.14 43.81
C MET A 1 39.75 -77.72 44.04
N HIS A 2 40.33 -77.08 42.97
CA HIS A 2 40.87 -75.68 43.04
C HIS A 2 40.87 -74.96 41.70
N ASP A 3 40.15 -75.43 40.67
CA ASP A 3 40.26 -74.93 39.33
C ASP A 3 38.81 -74.53 38.74
N ILE A 4 37.85 -74.34 39.56
CA ILE A 4 36.48 -74.00 39.05
C ILE A 4 36.04 -72.56 39.45
N GLU A 5 36.77 -71.83 40.31
CA GLU A 5 36.39 -70.47 40.75
C GLU A 5 37.00 -69.33 39.98
N GLN A 6 37.92 -69.55 39.02
CA GLN A 6 38.54 -68.46 38.24
C GLN A 6 37.93 -68.24 36.87
N GLU A 7 36.95 -69.02 36.42
CA GLU A 7 36.39 -68.91 35.09
C GLU A 7 35.01 -68.17 35.05
N GLN A 8 34.52 -67.65 36.20
CA GLN A 8 33.26 -66.86 36.26
C GLN A 8 33.42 -65.36 36.47
N ALA A 9 34.67 -64.84 36.57
CA ALA A 9 34.91 -63.39 36.78
C ALA A 9 35.16 -62.57 35.49
N ALA A 10 35.13 -63.20 34.30
CA ALA A 10 35.50 -62.54 33.03
C ALA A 10 34.36 -62.36 32.00
N ARG A 11 33.10 -62.33 32.40
CA ARG A 11 31.96 -62.12 31.49
C ARG A 11 30.95 -61.09 31.98
N ASN A 12 31.39 -59.89 32.39
CA ASN A 12 30.42 -58.81 32.69
C ASN A 12 31.00 -57.42 32.37
N ASP A 13 31.60 -57.25 31.19
CA ASP A 13 31.84 -55.95 30.59
C ASP A 13 30.87 -55.74 29.43
N GLY A 14 29.67 -55.34 29.76
CA GLY A 14 28.69 -54.84 28.84
C GLY A 14 29.07 -53.43 28.38
N PRO A 15 28.82 -53.04 27.11
CA PRO A 15 29.28 -51.78 26.56
C PRO A 15 28.70 -50.57 27.29
N GLN A 16 29.55 -49.68 27.69
CA GLN A 16 29.27 -48.39 28.34
C GLN A 16 28.15 -47.63 27.59
N ARG A 17 27.01 -47.47 28.20
CA ARG A 17 25.92 -46.54 27.79
C ARG A 17 26.34 -45.11 28.08
N GLY A 18 27.35 -44.59 27.39
CA GLY A 18 27.92 -43.26 27.64
C GLY A 18 27.98 -42.32 26.46
N ALA A 19 27.48 -42.70 25.27
CA ALA A 19 27.64 -41.91 24.06
C ALA A 19 26.37 -41.44 23.32
N PHE A 20 25.18 -41.64 23.88
CA PHE A 20 23.92 -41.27 23.18
C PHE A 20 23.17 -40.07 23.76
N HIS A 21 23.80 -39.27 24.65
CA HIS A 21 23.08 -38.11 25.27
C HIS A 21 23.56 -36.74 24.75
N LEU A 22 24.29 -36.66 23.64
CA LEU A 22 24.82 -35.40 23.12
C LEU A 22 24.33 -35.06 21.71
N MET A 23 23.34 -35.72 21.14
CA MET A 23 22.88 -35.44 19.77
C MET A 23 21.40 -35.02 19.63
N SER A 24 20.62 -34.87 20.70
CA SER A 24 19.18 -34.53 20.56
C SER A 24 18.78 -33.09 20.87
N ALA A 25 19.70 -32.19 21.17
CA ALA A 25 19.39 -30.82 21.59
C ALA A 25 19.73 -29.72 20.58
N ARG A 26 19.86 -29.97 19.26
CA ARG A 26 20.33 -28.92 18.33
C ARG A 26 19.70 -28.80 16.94
N PRO A 27 18.46 -29.19 16.64
CA PRO A 27 17.86 -28.75 15.38
C PRO A 27 17.19 -27.37 15.48
N GLN A 28 16.62 -26.99 16.62
CA GLN A 28 15.90 -25.71 16.78
C GLN A 28 16.84 -24.50 16.84
N GLN A 29 17.89 -24.54 17.67
CA GLN A 29 18.86 -23.41 17.76
C GLN A 29 19.61 -23.13 16.45
N ARG A 30 19.87 -24.15 15.63
CA ARG A 30 20.44 -23.94 14.29
C ARG A 30 19.42 -23.34 13.32
N ARG A 31 18.16 -23.70 13.40
CA ARG A 31 17.10 -23.15 12.60
C ARG A 31 16.88 -21.67 12.94
N ASP A 32 16.78 -21.34 14.21
CA ASP A 32 16.62 -19.96 14.70
C ASP A 32 17.83 -19.06 14.32
N GLN A 33 19.08 -19.61 14.33
CA GLN A 33 20.25 -18.89 13.86
C GLN A 33 20.33 -18.77 12.34
N TYR A 34 19.83 -19.74 11.58
CA TYR A 34 19.74 -19.65 10.12
C TYR A 34 18.61 -18.68 9.72
N ASP A 35 17.49 -18.73 10.37
CA ASP A 35 16.34 -17.84 10.13
C ASP A 35 16.71 -16.39 10.49
N ALA A 36 17.37 -16.13 11.61
CA ALA A 36 17.87 -14.82 11.98
C ALA A 36 18.94 -14.28 11.01
N LYS A 37 19.78 -15.17 10.46
CA LYS A 37 20.81 -14.80 9.48
C LYS A 37 20.20 -14.56 8.08
N ILE A 38 19.14 -15.26 7.73
CA ILE A 38 18.36 -15.05 6.51
C ILE A 38 17.55 -13.76 6.60
N GLU A 39 17.00 -13.41 7.78
CA GLU A 39 16.34 -12.14 8.00
C GLU A 39 17.28 -10.93 7.86
N GLN A 40 18.52 -11.05 8.32
CA GLN A 40 19.55 -10.02 8.11
C GLN A 40 20.01 -9.89 6.65
N LEU A 41 19.73 -10.86 5.80
CA LEU A 41 20.07 -10.88 4.36
C LEU A 41 18.88 -10.53 3.46
N ARG A 42 17.70 -10.22 4.01
CA ARG A 42 16.53 -9.79 3.22
C ARG A 42 16.76 -8.37 2.72
N VAL A 43 17.21 -8.27 1.48
CA VAL A 43 17.25 -6.99 0.78
C VAL A 43 15.80 -6.52 0.58
N PRO A 44 15.47 -5.29 0.99
CA PRO A 44 14.11 -4.76 0.76
C PRO A 44 13.71 -4.84 -0.72
N PRO A 45 12.43 -5.06 -1.03
CA PRO A 45 11.95 -5.10 -2.40
C PRO A 45 12.34 -3.84 -3.17
N GLN A 46 13.08 -4.00 -4.26
CA GLN A 46 13.59 -2.92 -5.08
C GLN A 46 13.70 -3.33 -6.55
N SER A 47 13.79 -2.36 -7.44
CA SER A 47 14.16 -2.53 -8.83
C SER A 47 14.93 -1.30 -9.30
N VAL A 48 16.25 -1.31 -9.06
CA VAL A 48 17.12 -0.18 -9.40
C VAL A 48 17.06 0.13 -10.88
N ASP A 49 16.99 -0.88 -11.74
CA ASP A 49 16.89 -0.72 -13.19
C ASP A 49 15.60 0.03 -13.59
N ALA A 50 14.47 -0.28 -12.93
CA ALA A 50 13.21 0.43 -13.19
C ALA A 50 13.27 1.89 -12.69
N GLU A 51 13.89 2.13 -11.53
CA GLU A 51 14.11 3.49 -11.02
C GLU A 51 14.97 4.33 -11.97
N GLN A 52 16.08 3.74 -12.46
CA GLN A 52 16.95 4.39 -13.44
C GLN A 52 16.22 4.68 -14.75
N ALA A 53 15.41 3.72 -15.24
CA ALA A 53 14.63 3.90 -16.45
C ALA A 53 13.55 5.00 -16.31
N VAL A 54 12.95 5.16 -15.14
CA VAL A 54 12.02 6.26 -14.85
C VAL A 54 12.76 7.59 -14.87
N LEU A 55 13.83 7.73 -14.10
CA LEU A 55 14.57 8.98 -13.96
C LEU A 55 15.21 9.41 -15.28
N GLY A 56 15.88 8.49 -15.97
CA GLY A 56 16.45 8.74 -17.28
C GLY A 56 15.39 9.09 -18.33
N GLY A 57 14.24 8.38 -18.32
CA GLY A 57 13.12 8.67 -19.21
C GLY A 57 12.53 10.06 -18.99
N LEU A 58 12.45 10.54 -17.75
CA LEU A 58 12.01 11.89 -17.42
C LEU A 58 12.99 12.95 -17.94
N MET A 59 14.30 12.72 -17.80
CA MET A 59 15.32 13.63 -18.32
C MET A 59 15.32 13.73 -19.86
N LEU A 60 14.92 12.64 -20.56
CA LEU A 60 14.85 12.59 -22.01
C LEU A 60 13.58 13.21 -22.60
N ASP A 61 12.43 13.04 -21.93
CA ASP A 61 11.12 13.54 -22.37
C ASP A 61 10.39 14.20 -21.20
N PRO A 62 10.46 15.54 -21.09
CA PRO A 62 9.75 16.26 -20.03
C PRO A 62 8.22 16.00 -20.00
N ASN A 63 7.59 15.73 -21.15
CA ASN A 63 6.16 15.43 -21.19
C ASN A 63 5.82 14.07 -20.57
N ALA A 64 6.83 13.24 -20.33
CA ALA A 64 6.65 11.97 -19.63
C ALA A 64 6.31 12.17 -18.15
N PHE A 65 6.63 13.33 -17.58
CA PHE A 65 6.33 13.63 -16.17
C PHE A 65 4.83 13.57 -15.89
N ASP A 66 4.00 14.17 -16.72
CA ASP A 66 2.54 14.18 -16.56
C ASP A 66 1.93 12.76 -16.56
N ARG A 67 2.65 11.79 -17.15
CA ARG A 67 2.19 10.41 -17.23
C ARG A 67 2.44 9.60 -15.95
N VAL A 68 3.33 10.08 -15.06
CA VAL A 68 3.76 9.36 -13.86
C VAL A 68 3.68 10.19 -12.57
N ALA A 69 3.45 11.50 -12.68
CA ALA A 69 3.40 12.42 -11.54
C ALA A 69 2.36 12.02 -10.48
N ASP A 70 1.21 11.50 -10.92
CA ASP A 70 0.13 11.05 -10.04
C ASP A 70 0.39 9.67 -9.40
N GLN A 71 1.35 8.91 -9.95
CA GLN A 71 1.62 7.53 -9.53
C GLN A 71 2.79 7.42 -8.57
N LEU A 72 3.78 8.31 -8.72
CA LEU A 72 5.04 8.23 -7.98
C LEU A 72 5.26 9.44 -7.08
N THR A 73 5.87 9.15 -5.94
CA THR A 73 6.47 10.15 -5.04
C THR A 73 7.96 9.88 -4.88
N ASP A 74 8.72 10.84 -4.35
CA ASP A 74 10.14 10.66 -4.06
C ASP A 74 10.38 9.49 -3.08
N ALA A 75 9.48 9.25 -2.12
CA ALA A 75 9.57 8.14 -1.17
C ALA A 75 9.41 6.75 -1.81
N ASP A 76 8.88 6.66 -3.03
CA ASP A 76 8.70 5.38 -3.72
C ASP A 76 10.02 4.81 -4.28
N PHE A 77 11.05 5.62 -4.40
CA PHE A 77 12.38 5.18 -4.82
C PHE A 77 13.14 4.55 -3.65
N TYR A 78 13.86 3.47 -3.93
CA TYR A 78 14.66 2.78 -2.92
C TYR A 78 15.97 3.51 -2.63
N ARG A 79 16.70 3.89 -3.69
CA ARG A 79 17.98 4.59 -3.56
C ARG A 79 17.77 6.03 -3.13
N ARG A 80 18.59 6.49 -2.19
CA ARG A 80 18.52 7.86 -1.66
C ARG A 80 18.81 8.92 -2.72
N ASP A 81 19.78 8.67 -3.58
CA ASP A 81 20.09 9.57 -4.70
C ASP A 81 18.93 9.66 -5.70
N HIS A 82 18.26 8.53 -6.01
CA HIS A 82 17.06 8.54 -6.85
C HIS A 82 15.90 9.33 -6.23
N GLN A 83 15.69 9.22 -4.91
CA GLN A 83 14.70 10.05 -4.20
C GLN A 83 14.97 11.54 -4.39
N LEU A 84 16.23 11.94 -4.26
CA LEU A 84 16.64 13.34 -4.42
C LEU A 84 16.49 13.82 -5.86
N ILE A 85 16.88 12.98 -6.85
CA ILE A 85 16.72 13.31 -8.26
C ILE A 85 15.25 13.49 -8.61
N TYR A 86 14.37 12.56 -8.18
CA TYR A 86 12.95 12.68 -8.46
C TYR A 86 12.32 13.92 -7.79
N ARG A 87 12.74 14.25 -6.57
CA ARG A 87 12.33 15.49 -5.89
C ARG A 87 12.74 16.72 -6.66
N ALA A 88 13.99 16.78 -7.15
CA ALA A 88 14.46 17.89 -7.96
C ALA A 88 13.69 18.03 -9.27
N ILE A 89 13.42 16.90 -9.95
CA ILE A 89 12.59 16.87 -11.17
C ILE A 89 11.21 17.45 -10.88
N ARG A 90 10.54 17.01 -9.80
CA ARG A 90 9.22 17.50 -9.41
C ARG A 90 9.22 19.01 -9.15
N GLU A 91 10.19 19.51 -8.38
CA GLU A 91 10.30 20.95 -8.11
C GLU A 91 10.53 21.79 -9.35
N LEU A 92 11.34 21.31 -10.30
CA LEU A 92 11.58 22.00 -11.56
C LEU A 92 10.33 21.95 -12.46
N ALA A 93 9.66 20.80 -12.53
CA ALA A 93 8.41 20.64 -13.27
C ALA A 93 7.30 21.56 -12.75
N GLU A 94 7.10 21.66 -11.43
CA GLU A 94 6.14 22.56 -10.79
C GLU A 94 6.41 24.04 -11.12
N LYS A 95 7.68 24.39 -11.36
CA LYS A 95 8.11 25.75 -11.77
C LYS A 95 8.16 25.92 -13.29
N ASN A 96 7.68 24.94 -14.07
CA ASN A 96 7.78 24.91 -15.54
C ASN A 96 9.20 25.13 -16.06
N ARG A 97 10.21 24.62 -15.34
CA ARG A 97 11.63 24.68 -15.74
C ARG A 97 12.05 23.34 -16.34
N PRO A 98 12.99 23.34 -17.29
CA PRO A 98 13.55 22.09 -17.82
C PRO A 98 14.28 21.32 -16.69
N PHE A 99 14.27 19.98 -16.79
CA PHE A 99 14.90 19.08 -15.83
C PHE A 99 15.72 17.98 -16.54
N ASP A 100 16.47 18.38 -17.55
CA ASP A 100 17.51 17.55 -18.16
C ASP A 100 18.74 17.38 -17.23
N ALA A 101 19.68 16.53 -17.62
CA ALA A 101 20.85 16.23 -16.79
C ALA A 101 21.70 17.48 -16.44
N VAL A 102 21.72 18.50 -17.31
CA VAL A 102 22.49 19.73 -17.08
C VAL A 102 21.78 20.62 -16.05
N THR A 103 20.49 20.87 -16.26
CA THR A 103 19.70 21.73 -15.36
C THR A 103 19.53 21.10 -13.96
N LEU A 104 19.43 19.77 -13.87
CA LEU A 104 19.46 19.06 -12.60
C LEU A 104 20.83 19.19 -11.93
N GLY A 105 21.93 19.07 -12.67
CA GLY A 105 23.28 19.26 -12.14
C GLY A 105 23.45 20.63 -11.49
N GLU A 106 23.04 21.70 -12.18
CA GLU A 106 23.04 23.07 -11.64
C GLU A 106 22.12 23.23 -10.41
N TRP A 107 20.96 22.55 -10.42
CA TRP A 107 20.06 22.55 -9.27
C TRP A 107 20.73 21.91 -8.04
N PHE A 108 21.41 20.78 -8.20
CA PHE A 108 22.14 20.10 -7.12
C PHE A 108 23.32 20.93 -6.60
N GLU A 109 24.08 21.58 -7.48
CA GLU A 109 25.17 22.47 -7.11
C GLU A 109 24.67 23.68 -6.31
N SER A 110 23.60 24.33 -6.80
CA SER A 110 23.00 25.50 -6.16
C SER A 110 22.45 25.20 -4.77
N ASN A 111 22.02 23.96 -4.53
CA ASN A 111 21.49 23.51 -3.23
C ASN A 111 22.56 22.85 -2.34
N GLY A 112 23.83 22.81 -2.74
CA GLY A 112 24.91 22.21 -1.97
C GLY A 112 24.80 20.69 -1.82
N MET A 113 24.14 20.01 -2.76
CA MET A 113 23.89 18.56 -2.74
C MET A 113 24.58 17.80 -3.88
N ALA A 114 25.52 18.43 -4.60
CA ALA A 114 26.18 17.84 -5.76
C ALA A 114 26.86 16.48 -5.44
N GLU A 115 27.46 16.33 -4.26
CA GLU A 115 28.11 15.10 -3.84
C GLU A 115 27.14 13.90 -3.74
N GLN A 116 25.85 14.16 -3.47
CA GLN A 116 24.83 13.11 -3.31
C GLN A 116 24.42 12.46 -4.64
N VAL A 117 24.77 13.11 -5.77
CA VAL A 117 24.55 12.62 -7.14
C VAL A 117 25.85 12.49 -7.92
N ALA A 118 26.95 12.16 -7.25
CA ALA A 118 28.29 11.99 -7.83
C ALA A 118 28.73 13.19 -8.70
N GLY A 119 28.46 14.42 -8.25
CA GLY A 119 28.87 15.65 -8.97
C GLY A 119 28.23 15.80 -10.35
N GLY A 120 27.03 15.27 -10.56
CA GLY A 120 26.32 15.33 -11.83
C GLY A 120 26.69 14.24 -12.85
N ALA A 121 27.79 13.50 -12.66
CA ALA A 121 28.20 12.43 -13.58
C ALA A 121 27.12 11.32 -13.66
N TYR A 122 26.51 10.98 -12.52
CA TYR A 122 25.43 10.00 -12.46
C TYR A 122 24.18 10.43 -13.22
N LEU A 123 23.86 11.72 -13.26
CA LEU A 123 22.72 12.25 -14.03
C LEU A 123 22.94 12.05 -15.54
N VAL A 124 24.16 12.28 -16.00
CA VAL A 124 24.54 12.05 -17.40
C VAL A 124 24.50 10.56 -17.73
N GLU A 125 24.96 9.71 -16.83
CA GLU A 125 24.87 8.24 -16.98
C GLU A 125 23.39 7.80 -17.11
N LEU A 126 22.51 8.22 -16.21
CA LEU A 126 21.08 7.90 -16.26
C LEU A 126 20.43 8.33 -17.59
N ALA A 127 20.69 9.54 -18.05
CA ALA A 127 20.15 10.04 -19.31
C ALA A 127 20.69 9.26 -20.52
N SER A 128 21.97 8.87 -20.51
CA SER A 128 22.62 8.17 -21.62
C SER A 128 22.30 6.69 -21.71
N THR A 129 22.05 6.04 -20.58
CA THR A 129 21.74 4.58 -20.51
C THR A 129 20.27 4.28 -20.77
N THR A 130 19.39 5.26 -20.69
CA THR A 130 17.96 5.07 -20.93
C THR A 130 17.65 5.22 -22.42
N PRO A 131 17.19 4.17 -23.10
CA PRO A 131 16.99 4.23 -24.57
C PRO A 131 15.74 5.02 -24.97
N SER A 132 14.71 5.11 -24.11
CA SER A 132 13.43 5.73 -24.45
C SER A 132 12.52 5.90 -23.23
N ALA A 133 11.72 6.98 -23.21
CA ALA A 133 10.64 7.20 -22.24
C ALA A 133 9.31 6.51 -22.62
N ALA A 134 9.26 5.69 -23.68
CA ALA A 134 8.03 5.11 -24.19
C ALA A 134 7.29 4.24 -23.15
N ASN A 135 8.02 3.46 -22.38
CA ASN A 135 7.47 2.51 -21.40
C ASN A 135 7.50 3.05 -19.96
N ILE A 136 7.62 4.36 -19.78
CA ILE A 136 7.83 4.96 -18.46
C ILE A 136 6.73 4.59 -17.45
N LYS A 137 5.46 4.45 -17.90
CA LYS A 137 4.35 4.02 -17.04
C LYS A 137 4.57 2.63 -16.45
N ALA A 138 5.01 1.67 -17.27
CA ALA A 138 5.27 0.31 -16.82
C ALA A 138 6.43 0.27 -15.79
N TYR A 139 7.47 1.08 -16.00
CA TYR A 139 8.56 1.20 -15.04
C TYR A 139 8.11 1.88 -13.74
N ALA A 140 7.29 2.91 -13.84
CA ALA A 140 6.68 3.57 -12.68
C ALA A 140 5.82 2.61 -11.84
N GLU A 141 5.02 1.76 -12.49
CA GLU A 141 4.26 0.70 -11.83
C GLU A 141 5.16 -0.26 -11.05
N ILE A 142 6.28 -0.70 -11.66
CA ILE A 142 7.25 -1.57 -10.98
C ILE A 142 7.85 -0.88 -9.74
N VAL A 143 8.26 0.39 -9.87
CA VAL A 143 8.80 1.16 -8.73
C VAL A 143 7.76 1.27 -7.63
N ARG A 144 6.52 1.60 -7.98
CA ARG A 144 5.40 1.72 -7.05
C ARG A 144 5.09 0.41 -6.34
N ASP A 145 5.01 -0.71 -7.06
CA ASP A 145 4.77 -2.03 -6.47
C ASP A 145 5.85 -2.40 -5.44
N LYS A 146 7.13 -2.12 -5.77
CA LYS A 146 8.23 -2.35 -4.83
C LYS A 146 8.15 -1.44 -3.61
N ALA A 147 7.72 -0.19 -3.78
CA ALA A 147 7.50 0.73 -2.67
C ALA A 147 6.38 0.26 -1.74
N VAL A 148 5.24 -0.19 -2.28
CA VAL A 148 4.13 -0.75 -1.50
C VAL A 148 4.58 -1.96 -0.69
N LEU A 149 5.39 -2.85 -1.29
CA LEU A 149 5.94 -4.00 -0.55
C LEU A 149 6.86 -3.57 0.60
N ARG A 150 7.67 -2.51 0.43
CA ARG A 150 8.48 -1.95 1.53
C ARG A 150 7.61 -1.37 2.63
N GLN A 151 6.59 -0.58 2.28
CA GLN A 151 5.65 -0.02 3.25
C GLN A 151 4.93 -1.11 4.04
N LEU A 152 4.53 -2.22 3.38
CA LEU A 152 3.94 -3.38 4.08
C LEU A 152 4.91 -4.05 5.05
N ILE A 153 6.19 -4.15 4.69
CA ILE A 153 7.23 -4.68 5.59
C ILE A 153 7.43 -3.76 6.79
N ASP A 154 7.49 -2.45 6.57
CA ASP A 154 7.70 -1.46 7.62
C ASP A 154 6.52 -1.43 8.60
N VAL A 155 5.28 -1.38 8.08
CA VAL A 155 4.06 -1.43 8.90
C VAL A 155 3.96 -2.76 9.64
N GLY A 156 4.19 -3.89 8.96
CA GLY A 156 4.19 -5.21 9.60
C GLY A 156 5.21 -5.32 10.74
N THR A 157 6.42 -4.78 10.52
CA THR A 157 7.45 -4.72 11.56
C THR A 157 7.03 -3.81 12.72
N GLY A 158 6.39 -2.68 12.42
CA GLY A 158 5.82 -1.77 13.42
C GLY A 158 4.77 -2.47 14.28
N ILE A 159 3.83 -3.20 13.66
CA ILE A 159 2.77 -3.96 14.36
C ILE A 159 3.40 -5.02 15.29
N VAL A 160 4.41 -5.74 14.82
CA VAL A 160 5.12 -6.74 15.64
C VAL A 160 5.79 -6.07 16.84
N ASN A 161 6.48 -4.95 16.63
CA ASN A 161 7.16 -4.22 17.70
C ASN A 161 6.17 -3.66 18.72
N ASP A 162 5.07 -3.05 18.27
CA ASP A 162 4.01 -2.53 19.13
C ASP A 162 3.38 -3.65 19.99
N GLY A 163 3.23 -4.87 19.40
CA GLY A 163 2.73 -6.04 20.14
C GLY A 163 3.68 -6.51 21.24
N PHE A 164 5.00 -6.47 21.01
CA PHE A 164 6.01 -6.80 22.03
C PHE A 164 6.23 -5.69 23.08
N GLN A 165 6.05 -4.42 22.68
CA GLN A 165 6.31 -3.24 23.51
C GLN A 165 5.10 -2.28 23.45
N PRO A 166 4.00 -2.60 24.15
CA PRO A 166 2.76 -1.81 24.05
C PRO A 166 2.86 -0.41 24.65
N GLU A 167 3.89 -0.11 25.46
CA GLU A 167 4.17 1.23 26.05
C GLU A 167 2.96 1.84 26.76
N GLY A 168 2.15 1.01 27.43
CA GLY A 168 0.96 1.43 28.16
C GLY A 168 -0.31 1.57 27.32
N ARG A 169 -0.25 1.34 26.01
CA ARG A 169 -1.43 1.28 25.13
C ARG A 169 -2.18 -0.03 25.30
N ASP A 170 -3.49 0.01 25.21
CA ASP A 170 -4.30 -1.20 25.27
C ASP A 170 -4.38 -1.93 23.90
N SER A 171 -4.93 -3.14 23.89
CA SER A 171 -5.04 -3.93 22.68
C SER A 171 -5.97 -3.30 21.62
N ALA A 172 -6.98 -2.53 22.03
CA ALA A 172 -7.90 -1.87 21.13
C ALA A 172 -7.22 -0.68 20.42
N GLU A 173 -6.41 0.08 21.15
CA GLU A 173 -5.61 1.18 20.60
C GLU A 173 -4.56 0.67 19.59
N LEU A 174 -3.89 -0.44 19.91
CA LEU A 174 -2.90 -1.04 19.01
C LEU A 174 -3.56 -1.59 17.74
N LEU A 175 -4.74 -2.20 17.87
CA LEU A 175 -5.49 -2.71 16.72
C LEU A 175 -5.95 -1.55 15.81
N ALA A 176 -6.52 -0.48 16.39
CA ALA A 176 -6.95 0.68 15.64
C ALA A 176 -5.78 1.36 14.88
N LYS A 177 -4.61 1.45 15.51
CA LYS A 177 -3.40 1.95 14.85
C LYS A 177 -2.98 1.05 13.68
N ALA A 178 -2.95 -0.27 13.87
CA ALA A 178 -2.60 -1.22 12.82
C ALA A 178 -3.55 -1.14 11.63
N GLU A 179 -4.85 -1.03 11.86
CA GLU A 179 -5.86 -0.82 10.82
C GLU A 179 -5.61 0.48 10.05
N GLN A 180 -5.34 1.57 10.77
CA GLN A 180 -5.05 2.87 10.17
C GLN A 180 -3.79 2.83 9.30
N ASP A 181 -2.70 2.22 9.77
CA ASP A 181 -1.44 2.14 9.06
C ASP A 181 -1.57 1.29 7.78
N VAL A 182 -2.29 0.16 7.84
CA VAL A 182 -2.59 -0.68 6.66
C VAL A 182 -3.51 0.05 5.68
N PHE A 183 -4.53 0.75 6.18
CA PHE A 183 -5.45 1.52 5.35
C PHE A 183 -4.73 2.65 4.59
N ALA A 184 -3.80 3.34 5.24
CA ALA A 184 -2.99 4.39 4.63
C ALA A 184 -2.17 3.89 3.42
N ILE A 185 -1.64 2.65 3.48
CA ILE A 185 -0.96 2.02 2.34
C ILE A 185 -1.94 1.80 1.18
N ALA A 186 -3.14 1.28 1.47
CA ALA A 186 -4.15 1.03 0.45
C ALA A 186 -4.62 2.33 -0.22
N GLU A 187 -4.85 3.38 0.55
CA GLU A 187 -5.23 4.70 0.05
C GLU A 187 -4.12 5.35 -0.79
N ALA A 188 -2.88 5.28 -0.32
CA ALA A 188 -1.73 5.74 -1.08
C ALA A 188 -1.54 4.94 -2.38
N GLY A 189 -1.84 3.63 -2.39
CA GLY A 189 -1.82 2.78 -3.57
C GLY A 189 -2.93 3.09 -4.58
N ALA A 190 -4.04 3.67 -4.14
CA ALA A 190 -5.16 4.02 -5.00
C ALA A 190 -4.96 5.36 -5.75
N ARG A 191 -4.01 6.20 -5.33
CA ARG A 191 -3.79 7.53 -5.93
C ARG A 191 -3.49 7.52 -7.43
N GLY A 192 -2.82 6.50 -7.95
CA GLY A 192 -2.56 6.36 -9.38
C GLY A 192 -3.67 5.67 -10.18
N LYS A 193 -4.72 5.16 -9.50
CA LYS A 193 -5.84 4.43 -10.11
C LYS A 193 -7.12 5.25 -10.22
N GLN A 194 -7.09 6.55 -9.92
CA GLN A 194 -8.17 7.43 -10.34
C GLN A 194 -8.11 7.56 -11.88
N ASP A 195 -8.54 6.50 -12.55
CA ASP A 195 -8.77 6.52 -13.98
C ASP A 195 -9.74 7.65 -14.29
N PHE A 196 -9.25 8.68 -14.99
CA PHE A 196 -10.13 9.63 -15.65
C PHE A 196 -11.07 8.81 -16.53
N THR A 197 -12.32 8.74 -16.14
CA THR A 197 -13.33 8.05 -16.95
C THR A 197 -13.52 8.87 -18.23
N PRO A 198 -13.24 8.31 -19.42
CA PRO A 198 -13.48 9.03 -20.66
C PRO A 198 -14.90 9.58 -20.69
N VAL A 199 -15.05 10.85 -21.03
CA VAL A 199 -16.36 11.54 -21.07
C VAL A 199 -17.40 10.71 -21.84
N ARG A 200 -16.99 10.03 -22.92
CA ARG A 200 -17.84 9.14 -23.70
C ARG A 200 -18.44 8.01 -22.84
N LYS A 201 -17.64 7.38 -21.97
CA LYS A 201 -18.10 6.30 -21.08
C LYS A 201 -19.05 6.83 -20.04
N ALA A 202 -18.69 7.95 -19.38
CA ALA A 202 -19.55 8.62 -18.42
C ALA A 202 -20.88 9.08 -19.03
N LEU A 203 -20.88 9.56 -20.29
CA LEU A 203 -22.08 9.92 -21.03
C LEU A 203 -22.98 8.69 -21.30
N ILE A 204 -22.41 7.57 -21.74
CA ILE A 204 -23.19 6.36 -21.97
C ILE A 204 -23.86 5.89 -20.69
N GLU A 205 -23.12 5.83 -19.58
CA GLU A 205 -23.65 5.44 -18.27
C GLU A 205 -24.76 6.40 -17.81
N ALA A 206 -24.58 7.72 -18.00
CA ALA A 206 -25.59 8.72 -17.67
C ALA A 206 -26.87 8.56 -18.53
N PHE A 207 -26.72 8.28 -19.85
CA PHE A 207 -27.85 8.00 -20.73
C PHE A 207 -28.61 6.74 -20.35
N ASP A 208 -27.91 5.65 -20.00
CA ASP A 208 -28.54 4.41 -19.54
C ASP A 208 -29.35 4.63 -18.25
N VAL A 209 -28.82 5.41 -17.31
CA VAL A 209 -29.53 5.81 -16.08
C VAL A 209 -30.78 6.64 -16.41
N LEU A 210 -30.68 7.61 -17.33
CA LEU A 210 -31.81 8.44 -17.75
C LEU A 210 -32.89 7.63 -18.48
N GLN A 211 -32.49 6.69 -19.36
CA GLN A 211 -33.43 5.80 -20.04
C GLN A 211 -34.18 4.91 -19.06
N THR A 212 -33.46 4.32 -18.10
CA THR A 212 -34.05 3.50 -17.04
C THR A 212 -35.03 4.29 -16.18
N ARG A 213 -34.71 5.55 -15.84
CA ARG A 213 -35.58 6.46 -15.11
C ARG A 213 -36.81 6.79 -15.89
N ASN A 214 -36.70 7.07 -17.17
CA ASN A 214 -37.83 7.39 -18.07
C ASN A 214 -38.76 6.19 -18.30
N ALA A 215 -38.18 4.99 -18.45
CA ALA A 215 -38.95 3.74 -18.59
C ALA A 215 -39.75 3.38 -17.35
N ASN A 216 -39.31 3.78 -16.15
CA ASN A 216 -40.00 3.57 -14.89
C ASN A 216 -41.10 4.61 -14.60
N GLY A 217 -41.44 5.48 -15.57
CA GLY A 217 -42.61 6.33 -15.52
C GLY A 217 -42.56 7.54 -14.58
N GLY A 218 -41.35 8.06 -14.28
CA GLY A 218 -41.20 9.31 -13.52
C GLY A 218 -41.52 9.21 -12.02
N GLY A 219 -41.58 8.02 -11.46
CA GLY A 219 -41.79 7.78 -10.03
C GLY A 219 -40.49 7.98 -9.19
N VAL A 220 -40.55 7.60 -7.94
CA VAL A 220 -39.44 7.65 -6.98
C VAL A 220 -38.23 6.85 -7.53
N THR A 221 -37.14 7.54 -7.84
CA THR A 221 -35.95 6.94 -8.45
C THR A 221 -34.94 6.43 -7.42
N GLY A 222 -34.96 7.00 -6.23
CA GLY A 222 -34.14 6.59 -5.08
C GLY A 222 -34.83 5.53 -4.21
N LEU A 223 -34.33 5.35 -2.99
CA LEU A 223 -34.98 4.53 -1.97
C LEU A 223 -36.24 5.28 -1.46
N PRO A 224 -37.42 4.72 -1.61
CA PRO A 224 -38.62 5.38 -1.11
C PRO A 224 -38.65 5.41 0.41
N SER A 225 -38.98 6.54 0.98
CA SER A 225 -39.07 6.74 2.42
C SER A 225 -40.38 6.19 3.03
N GLY A 226 -41.37 5.96 2.21
CA GLY A 226 -42.73 5.61 2.64
C GLY A 226 -43.62 6.80 2.95
N TYR A 227 -43.13 8.02 2.83
CA TYR A 227 -43.89 9.27 2.96
C TYR A 227 -44.06 9.87 1.56
N THR A 228 -45.26 9.76 1.00
CA THR A 228 -45.56 10.08 -0.42
C THR A 228 -45.15 11.49 -0.80
N GLU A 229 -45.55 12.49 -0.03
CA GLU A 229 -45.24 13.90 -0.30
C GLU A 229 -43.70 14.16 -0.22
N PHE A 230 -43.02 13.50 0.70
CA PHE A 230 -41.58 13.62 0.83
C PHE A 230 -40.89 12.95 -0.36
N ASP A 231 -41.35 11.77 -0.76
CA ASP A 231 -40.82 11.05 -1.90
C ASP A 231 -41.08 11.78 -3.24
N GLU A 232 -42.21 12.47 -3.38
CA GLU A 232 -42.49 13.34 -4.53
C GLU A 232 -41.53 14.53 -4.60
N MET A 233 -41.20 15.13 -3.44
CA MET A 233 -40.32 16.29 -3.38
C MET A 233 -38.84 15.92 -3.62
N THR A 234 -38.41 14.76 -3.15
CA THR A 234 -36.99 14.33 -3.17
C THR A 234 -36.68 13.32 -4.27
N ALA A 235 -37.69 12.76 -4.93
CA ALA A 235 -37.57 11.56 -5.78
C ALA A 235 -37.02 10.35 -5.05
N GLY A 236 -37.16 10.27 -3.72
CA GLY A 236 -36.58 9.27 -2.83
C GLY A 236 -35.11 9.56 -2.45
N LEU A 237 -34.58 8.79 -1.53
CA LEU A 237 -33.21 8.93 -1.05
C LEU A 237 -32.23 8.37 -2.10
N GLN A 238 -31.37 9.22 -2.68
CA GLN A 238 -30.45 8.81 -3.74
C GLN A 238 -29.16 8.20 -3.16
N PRO A 239 -28.55 7.22 -3.82
CA PRO A 239 -27.17 6.79 -3.51
C PRO A 239 -26.22 8.00 -3.61
N THR A 240 -25.30 8.12 -2.71
CA THR A 240 -24.30 9.21 -2.62
C THR A 240 -24.78 10.51 -1.98
N ASP A 241 -26.07 10.69 -1.68
CA ASP A 241 -26.54 11.88 -0.99
C ASP A 241 -26.21 11.83 0.51
N LEU A 242 -25.73 12.94 1.05
CA LEU A 242 -25.62 13.16 2.49
C LEU A 242 -26.93 13.79 3.01
N ILE A 243 -27.72 13.02 3.76
CA ILE A 243 -29.00 13.46 4.28
C ILE A 243 -28.87 13.76 5.78
N ILE A 244 -29.09 15.03 6.16
CA ILE A 244 -29.00 15.48 7.55
C ILE A 244 -30.39 15.69 8.09
N LEU A 245 -30.80 14.88 9.08
CA LEU A 245 -32.08 15.03 9.80
C LEU A 245 -31.85 15.79 11.11
N ALA A 246 -32.35 17.01 11.18
CA ALA A 246 -32.29 17.85 12.38
C ALA A 246 -33.67 18.09 12.97
N ALA A 247 -33.79 17.96 14.28
CA ALA A 247 -35.01 18.25 15.03
C ALA A 247 -34.69 18.59 16.49
N ARG A 248 -35.61 19.28 17.18
CA ARG A 248 -35.48 19.48 18.63
C ARG A 248 -35.58 18.15 19.38
N PRO A 249 -35.03 18.04 20.60
CA PRO A 249 -35.20 16.85 21.42
C PRO A 249 -36.67 16.43 21.54
N ALA A 250 -36.89 15.13 21.56
CA ALA A 250 -38.24 14.52 21.66
C ALA A 250 -39.20 14.75 20.46
N MET A 251 -38.77 15.31 19.34
CA MET A 251 -39.60 15.50 18.13
C MET A 251 -39.71 14.27 17.20
N GLY A 252 -39.30 13.09 17.66
CA GLY A 252 -39.44 11.87 16.87
C GLY A 252 -38.38 11.66 15.77
N LYS A 253 -37.23 12.35 15.83
CA LYS A 253 -36.14 12.23 14.84
C LYS A 253 -35.71 10.77 14.59
N THR A 254 -35.44 10.03 15.64
CA THR A 254 -35.02 8.62 15.55
C THR A 254 -36.17 7.75 15.04
N THR A 255 -37.40 8.00 15.45
CA THR A 255 -38.58 7.28 14.98
C THR A 255 -38.79 7.48 13.46
N PHE A 256 -38.59 8.70 12.96
CA PHE A 256 -38.67 8.98 11.54
C PHE A 256 -37.59 8.22 10.75
N ALA A 257 -36.34 8.22 11.23
CA ALA A 257 -35.28 7.49 10.59
C ALA A 257 -35.53 5.96 10.59
N LEU A 258 -36.03 5.42 11.70
CA LEU A 258 -36.38 3.99 11.80
C LEU A 258 -37.57 3.61 10.87
N ASN A 259 -38.56 4.46 10.74
CA ASN A 259 -39.67 4.20 9.82
C ASN A 259 -39.21 4.16 8.36
N ILE A 260 -38.28 5.03 7.97
CA ILE A 260 -37.69 4.99 6.62
C ILE A 260 -36.91 3.70 6.42
N ALA A 261 -36.08 3.31 7.41
CA ALA A 261 -35.31 2.08 7.36
C ALA A 261 -36.23 0.84 7.27
N GLU A 262 -37.29 0.78 8.09
CA GLU A 262 -38.29 -0.28 8.06
C GLU A 262 -38.98 -0.38 6.71
N TYR A 263 -39.43 0.74 6.17
CA TYR A 263 -40.10 0.79 4.86
C TYR A 263 -39.14 0.33 3.74
N GLY A 264 -37.89 0.79 3.76
CA GLY A 264 -36.86 0.38 2.84
C GLY A 264 -36.58 -1.12 2.88
N ALA A 265 -36.45 -1.70 4.07
CA ALA A 265 -36.24 -3.12 4.26
C ALA A 265 -37.44 -3.99 3.82
N LEU A 266 -38.65 -3.63 4.24
CA LEU A 266 -39.85 -4.44 4.01
C LEU A 266 -40.40 -4.32 2.60
N LYS A 267 -40.45 -3.12 2.04
CA LYS A 267 -41.04 -2.83 0.74
C LYS A 267 -40.08 -2.86 -0.42
N SER A 268 -38.90 -2.27 -0.25
CA SER A 268 -37.87 -2.22 -1.29
C SER A 268 -36.93 -3.44 -1.27
N LYS A 269 -37.01 -4.27 -0.23
CA LYS A 269 -36.14 -5.48 -0.01
C LYS A 269 -34.66 -5.16 -0.13
N LYS A 270 -34.25 -3.95 0.19
CA LYS A 270 -32.84 -3.52 0.23
C LYS A 270 -32.31 -3.67 1.65
N ALA A 271 -31.05 -4.01 1.77
CA ALA A 271 -30.37 -3.98 3.07
C ALA A 271 -30.27 -2.52 3.56
N VAL A 272 -30.58 -2.27 4.82
CA VAL A 272 -30.59 -0.96 5.47
C VAL A 272 -29.64 -1.02 6.67
#